data_d6a79c1000bc226c6cc01592b7f74108
#
_entry.id   d6a79c1000bc226c6cc01592b7f74108
#
_cell.length_a   1.000
_cell.length_b   1.000
_cell.length_c   1.000
_cell.angle_alpha   90.00
_cell.angle_beta   90.00
_cell.angle_gamma   90.00
#
_symmetry.space_group_name_H-M   'P 1'
#
loop_
_entity.id
_entity.type
_entity.pdbx_description
1 polymer ?
#
loop_
_entity_poly.entity_id
_entity_poly.type
_entity_poly.pdbx_seq_one_letter_code
_entity_poly.pdbx_strand_id
1 'polypeptide(L)'
;VAHAEGRFVDEAFALLHPVVGTWCDARLGSPTPPQRAALPLGLARRDALICSPTGTGKTLAAFLPLISRLADLRDRDELLPRPYVLYISPLRALGYDVEHNLRRPLREMGLLERPDSERAARRRGRVRERFVRTGVRTGDTPLEERRLMLARPPHVWLTTPESLALML
;
A
#
# COMPACT_ATOMS: atom_id res chain seq x y z
N VAL A 1 -11.49 -20.33 -33.32
CA VAL A 1 -10.84 -19.00 -33.30
C VAL A 1 -11.47 -18.26 -32.09
N ALA A 2 -10.75 -18.25 -30.95
CA ALA A 2 -11.15 -17.57 -29.74
C ALA A 2 -10.71 -16.12 -29.87
N HIS A 3 -11.66 -15.20 -29.94
CA HIS A 3 -11.42 -13.78 -29.78
C HIS A 3 -11.03 -13.50 -28.34
N ALA A 4 -9.74 -13.21 -28.09
CA ALA A 4 -9.29 -12.57 -26.88
C ALA A 4 -9.82 -11.11 -26.93
N GLU A 5 -10.94 -10.85 -26.28
CA GLU A 5 -11.42 -9.49 -26.03
C GLU A 5 -10.37 -8.81 -25.14
N GLY A 6 -9.55 -7.95 -25.73
CA GLY A 6 -8.64 -7.08 -25.03
C GLY A 6 -9.45 -6.16 -24.12
N ARG A 7 -9.50 -6.48 -22.81
CA ARG A 7 -10.06 -5.59 -21.81
C ARG A 7 -9.19 -4.32 -21.79
N PHE A 8 -9.73 -3.22 -22.27
CA PHE A 8 -9.06 -1.93 -22.18
C PHE A 8 -9.03 -1.52 -20.71
N VAL A 9 -7.82 -1.45 -20.15
CA VAL A 9 -7.62 -0.86 -18.82
C VAL A 9 -8.03 0.61 -18.88
N ASP A 10 -8.83 1.07 -17.93
CA ASP A 10 -9.23 2.48 -17.85
C ASP A 10 -7.99 3.38 -17.81
N GLU A 11 -8.02 4.49 -18.54
CA GLU A 11 -6.87 5.41 -18.68
C GLU A 11 -6.29 5.85 -17.33
N ALA A 12 -7.14 6.05 -16.31
CA ALA A 12 -6.67 6.40 -14.98
C ALA A 12 -5.93 5.24 -14.28
N PHE A 13 -6.35 4.00 -14.50
CA PHE A 13 -5.64 2.82 -13.97
C PHE A 13 -4.40 2.47 -14.80
N ALA A 14 -4.36 2.85 -16.08
CA ALA A 14 -3.18 2.71 -16.93
C ALA A 14 -1.99 3.57 -16.49
N LEU A 15 -2.24 4.63 -15.69
CA LEU A 15 -1.17 5.44 -15.07
C LEU A 15 -0.42 4.70 -13.97
N LEU A 16 -1.02 3.66 -13.38
CA LEU A 16 -0.44 2.90 -12.28
C LEU A 16 0.59 1.89 -12.80
N HIS A 17 1.42 1.39 -11.88
CA HIS A 17 2.29 0.24 -12.17
C HIS A 17 1.46 -0.92 -12.77
N PRO A 18 1.93 -1.65 -13.78
CA PRO A 18 1.13 -2.65 -14.51
C PRO A 18 0.41 -3.66 -13.61
N VAL A 19 1.07 -4.17 -12.56
CA VAL A 19 0.45 -5.12 -11.63
C VAL A 19 -0.72 -4.50 -10.85
N VAL A 20 -0.63 -3.21 -10.55
CA VAL A 20 -1.66 -2.47 -9.82
C VAL A 20 -2.83 -2.12 -10.75
N GLY A 21 -2.54 -1.62 -11.94
CA GLY A 21 -3.55 -1.32 -12.96
C GLY A 21 -4.38 -2.56 -13.33
N THR A 22 -3.73 -3.68 -13.60
CA THR A 22 -4.39 -4.96 -13.88
C THR A 22 -5.27 -5.42 -12.72
N TRP A 23 -4.80 -5.28 -11.49
CA TRP A 23 -5.60 -5.61 -10.31
C TRP A 23 -6.83 -4.71 -10.18
N CYS A 24 -6.66 -3.39 -10.39
CA CYS A 24 -7.76 -2.42 -10.37
C CYS A 24 -8.83 -2.75 -11.41
N ASP A 25 -8.43 -3.01 -12.64
CA ASP A 25 -9.35 -3.39 -13.72
C ASP A 25 -10.13 -4.67 -13.39
N ALA A 26 -9.44 -5.69 -12.88
CA ALA A 26 -10.06 -6.96 -12.54
C ALA A 26 -11.00 -6.88 -11.31
N ARG A 27 -10.71 -6.03 -10.33
CA ARG A 27 -11.40 -6.01 -9.04
C ARG A 27 -12.37 -4.84 -8.87
N LEU A 28 -12.07 -3.70 -9.47
CA LEU A 28 -12.84 -2.47 -9.33
C LEU A 28 -13.63 -2.13 -10.61
N GLY A 29 -13.18 -2.63 -11.76
CA GLY A 29 -13.76 -2.34 -13.07
C GLY A 29 -13.39 -0.94 -13.54
N SER A 30 -14.06 0.09 -13.05
CA SER A 30 -13.77 1.48 -13.40
C SER A 30 -13.44 2.31 -12.17
N PRO A 31 -12.55 3.31 -12.29
CA PRO A 31 -12.23 4.19 -11.17
C PRO A 31 -13.42 5.07 -10.81
N THR A 32 -13.66 5.22 -9.51
CA THR A 32 -14.66 6.18 -9.02
C THR A 32 -14.20 7.62 -9.28
N PRO A 33 -15.11 8.62 -9.29
CA PRO A 33 -14.73 10.03 -9.50
C PRO A 33 -13.59 10.52 -8.59
N PRO A 34 -13.58 10.24 -7.24
CA PRO A 34 -12.45 10.63 -6.40
C PRO A 34 -11.16 9.89 -6.75
N GLN A 35 -11.22 8.62 -7.18
CA GLN A 35 -10.02 7.90 -7.64
C GLN A 35 -9.47 8.52 -8.92
N ARG A 36 -10.30 8.78 -9.91
CA ARG A 36 -9.91 9.40 -11.18
C ARG A 36 -9.23 10.75 -10.97
N ALA A 37 -9.74 11.57 -10.05
CA ALA A 37 -9.17 12.88 -9.74
C ALA A 37 -7.87 12.79 -8.92
N ALA A 38 -7.77 11.86 -7.98
CA ALA A 38 -6.65 11.78 -7.04
C ALA A 38 -5.43 11.01 -7.56
N LEU A 39 -5.62 10.00 -8.45
CA LEU A 39 -4.52 9.16 -8.94
C LEU A 39 -3.40 9.97 -9.60
N PRO A 40 -3.65 10.90 -10.54
CA PRO A 40 -2.60 11.69 -11.15
C PRO A 40 -1.84 12.56 -10.14
N LEU A 41 -2.55 13.12 -9.16
CA LEU A 41 -1.95 13.95 -8.11
C LEU A 41 -1.03 13.13 -7.21
N GLY A 42 -1.51 11.96 -6.76
CA GLY A 42 -0.72 11.05 -5.92
C GLY A 42 0.54 10.52 -6.62
N LEU A 43 0.45 10.17 -7.90
CA LEU A 43 1.59 9.74 -8.70
C LEU A 43 2.60 10.87 -8.92
N ALA A 44 2.12 12.11 -9.11
CA ALA A 44 2.95 13.31 -9.21
C ALA A 44 3.48 13.81 -7.85
N ARG A 45 3.17 13.11 -6.74
CA ARG A 45 3.55 13.48 -5.35
C ARG A 45 3.07 14.87 -4.95
N ARG A 46 1.91 15.27 -5.42
CA ARG A 46 1.31 16.53 -5.04
C ARG A 46 0.41 16.34 -3.83
N ASP A 47 0.37 17.34 -2.98
CA ASP A 47 -0.58 17.40 -1.88
C ASP A 47 -2.00 17.41 -2.41
N ALA A 48 -2.91 16.66 -1.77
CA ALA A 48 -4.29 16.55 -2.18
C ALA A 48 -5.22 16.41 -0.97
N LEU A 49 -6.36 17.07 -1.02
CA LEU A 49 -7.47 16.89 -0.11
C LEU A 49 -8.61 16.18 -0.84
N ILE A 50 -8.97 14.98 -0.41
CA ILE A 50 -10.02 14.17 -1.03
C ILE A 50 -11.30 14.27 -0.19
N CYS A 51 -12.24 15.09 -0.63
CA CYS A 51 -13.56 15.26 -0.02
C CYS A 51 -14.62 14.55 -0.86
N SER A 52 -15.23 13.52 -0.32
CA SER A 52 -16.37 12.83 -0.96
C SER A 52 -17.15 12.01 0.07
N PRO A 53 -18.39 11.59 -0.19
CA PRO A 53 -19.18 10.75 0.72
C PRO A 53 -18.47 9.46 1.11
N THR A 54 -18.92 8.83 2.21
CA THR A 54 -18.43 7.50 2.61
C THR A 54 -18.74 6.44 1.54
N GLY A 55 -17.89 5.43 1.41
CA GLY A 55 -18.09 4.36 0.43
C GLY A 55 -17.68 4.69 -1.02
N THR A 56 -17.24 5.90 -1.32
CA THR A 56 -16.85 6.32 -2.68
C THR A 56 -15.42 5.93 -3.09
N GLY A 57 -14.70 5.16 -2.24
CA GLY A 57 -13.35 4.68 -2.56
C GLY A 57 -12.21 5.64 -2.25
N LYS A 58 -12.40 6.64 -1.36
CA LYS A 58 -11.37 7.60 -0.93
C LYS A 58 -10.08 6.93 -0.43
N THR A 59 -10.22 5.92 0.41
CA THR A 59 -9.06 5.21 1.00
C THR A 59 -8.23 4.53 -0.09
N LEU A 60 -8.87 3.88 -1.05
CA LEU A 60 -8.17 3.32 -2.21
C LEU A 60 -7.58 4.40 -3.11
N ALA A 61 -8.26 5.53 -3.29
CA ALA A 61 -7.72 6.66 -4.05
C ALA A 61 -6.37 7.15 -3.49
N ALA A 62 -6.20 7.10 -2.16
CA ALA A 62 -4.95 7.43 -1.50
C ALA A 62 -3.92 6.28 -1.56
N PHE A 63 -4.33 5.02 -1.38
CA PHE A 63 -3.40 3.89 -1.34
C PHE A 63 -2.87 3.45 -2.71
N LEU A 64 -3.68 3.50 -3.77
CA LEU A 64 -3.28 3.00 -5.09
C LEU A 64 -2.01 3.65 -5.65
N PRO A 65 -1.82 4.99 -5.63
CA PRO A 65 -0.57 5.62 -6.06
C PRO A 65 0.63 5.18 -5.21
N LEU A 66 0.44 4.99 -3.91
CA LEU A 66 1.48 4.57 -2.98
C LEU A 66 1.90 3.12 -3.23
N ILE A 67 0.92 2.22 -3.44
CA ILE A 67 1.18 0.81 -3.79
C ILE A 67 1.89 0.74 -5.15
N SER A 68 1.44 1.52 -6.13
CA SER A 68 2.07 1.62 -7.45
C SER A 68 3.55 1.99 -7.33
N ARG A 69 3.86 3.01 -6.54
CA ARG A 69 5.24 3.42 -6.29
C ARG A 69 6.08 2.34 -5.59
N LEU A 70 5.51 1.66 -4.61
CA LEU A 70 6.22 0.56 -3.93
C LEU A 70 6.50 -0.61 -4.87
N ALA A 71 5.59 -0.89 -5.81
CA ALA A 71 5.79 -1.87 -6.87
C ALA A 71 6.92 -1.46 -7.82
N ASP A 72 6.97 -0.19 -8.25
CA ASP A 72 8.06 0.35 -9.05
C ASP A 72 9.42 0.22 -8.36
N LEU A 73 9.51 0.61 -7.09
CA LEU A 73 10.76 0.50 -6.32
C LEU A 73 11.21 -0.95 -6.17
N ARG A 74 10.27 -1.88 -5.96
CA ARG A 74 10.57 -3.31 -5.91
C ARG A 74 11.15 -3.81 -7.22
N ASP A 75 10.50 -3.48 -8.34
CA ASP A 75 10.89 -3.99 -9.66
C ASP A 75 12.22 -3.41 -10.14
N ARG A 76 12.56 -2.19 -9.69
CA ARG A 76 13.89 -1.58 -9.90
C ARG A 76 14.94 -2.07 -8.90
N ASP A 77 14.58 -2.95 -7.97
CA ASP A 77 15.46 -3.41 -6.89
C ASP A 77 15.94 -2.25 -5.96
N GLU A 78 15.09 -1.23 -5.82
CA GLU A 78 15.35 0.00 -5.04
C GLU A 78 14.52 0.04 -3.74
N LEU A 79 13.73 -1.00 -3.45
CA LEU A 79 12.96 -1.08 -2.22
C LEU A 79 13.89 -1.36 -1.03
N LEU A 80 14.13 -0.35 -0.20
CA LEU A 80 15.00 -0.41 0.97
C LEU A 80 14.20 -0.68 2.25
N PRO A 81 14.80 -1.22 3.32
CA PRO A 81 14.15 -1.48 4.61
C PRO A 81 13.93 -0.17 5.39
N ARG A 82 13.07 0.70 4.90
CA ARG A 82 12.70 1.98 5.53
C ARG A 82 11.23 2.30 5.29
N PRO A 83 10.61 3.17 6.10
CA PRO A 83 9.27 3.68 5.83
C PRO A 83 9.24 4.55 4.56
N TYR A 84 8.25 4.32 3.72
CA TYR A 84 7.92 5.15 2.56
C TYR A 84 6.57 5.83 2.71
N VAL A 85 5.69 5.21 3.50
CA VAL A 85 4.32 5.67 3.72
C VAL A 85 4.03 5.68 5.21
N LEU A 86 3.52 6.80 5.70
CA LEU A 86 2.94 6.94 7.02
C LEU A 86 1.43 7.17 6.86
N TYR A 87 0.64 6.21 7.33
CA TYR A 87 -0.82 6.32 7.35
C TYR A 87 -1.30 6.57 8.77
N ILE A 88 -2.01 7.68 8.97
CA ILE A 88 -2.52 8.09 10.26
C ILE A 88 -4.04 8.05 10.21
N SER A 89 -4.66 7.29 11.10
CA SER A 89 -6.11 7.12 11.16
C SER A 89 -6.55 6.85 12.60
N PRO A 90 -7.78 7.22 12.99
CA PRO A 90 -8.34 6.80 14.27
C PRO A 90 -8.36 5.28 14.42
N LEU A 91 -8.16 4.79 15.66
CA LEU A 91 -8.02 3.35 15.95
C LEU A 91 -9.15 2.48 15.36
N ARG A 92 -10.41 2.96 15.43
CA ARG A 92 -11.58 2.21 14.92
C ARG A 92 -11.55 1.97 13.40
N ALA A 93 -11.01 2.92 12.63
CA ALA A 93 -10.92 2.80 11.18
C ALA A 93 -9.69 2.00 10.75
N LEU A 94 -8.64 2.00 11.56
CA LEU A 94 -7.32 1.46 11.21
C LEU A 94 -7.38 -0.02 10.82
N GLY A 95 -8.11 -0.85 11.58
CA GLY A 95 -8.19 -2.29 11.33
C GLY A 95 -8.84 -2.64 9.98
N TYR A 96 -9.96 -2.00 9.66
CA TYR A 96 -10.68 -2.23 8.42
C TYR A 96 -9.89 -1.71 7.21
N ASP A 97 -9.42 -0.48 7.27
CA ASP A 97 -8.69 0.16 6.19
C ASP A 97 -7.40 -0.59 5.85
N VAL A 98 -6.68 -1.06 6.88
CA VAL A 98 -5.44 -1.82 6.68
C VAL A 98 -5.68 -3.13 5.97
N GLU A 99 -6.66 -3.92 6.39
CA GLU A 99 -6.87 -5.23 5.79
C GLU A 99 -7.51 -5.10 4.40
N HIS A 100 -8.57 -4.30 4.25
CA HIS A 100 -9.33 -4.23 3.00
C HIS A 100 -8.67 -3.37 1.91
N ASN A 101 -8.13 -2.23 2.28
CA ASN A 101 -7.63 -1.27 1.31
C ASN A 101 -6.11 -1.32 1.10
N LEU A 102 -5.38 -2.08 1.93
CA LEU A 102 -3.93 -2.20 1.82
C LEU A 102 -3.45 -3.65 1.76
N ARG A 103 -3.63 -4.44 2.83
CA ARG A 103 -3.05 -5.79 2.91
C ARG A 103 -3.63 -6.76 1.89
N ARG A 104 -4.95 -6.76 1.74
CA ARG A 104 -5.64 -7.62 0.77
C ARG A 104 -5.20 -7.30 -0.67
N PRO A 105 -5.26 -6.04 -1.15
CA PRO A 105 -4.69 -5.68 -2.45
C PRO A 105 -3.24 -6.10 -2.62
N LEU A 106 -2.36 -5.78 -1.67
CA LEU A 106 -0.95 -6.18 -1.73
C LEU A 106 -0.75 -7.70 -1.82
N ARG A 107 -1.57 -8.47 -1.11
CA ARG A 107 -1.54 -9.95 -1.14
C ARG A 107 -1.99 -10.49 -2.49
N GLU A 108 -3.10 -9.97 -3.01
CA GLU A 108 -3.66 -10.39 -4.31
C GLU A 108 -2.73 -10.04 -5.49
N MET A 109 -1.99 -8.94 -5.39
CA MET A 109 -0.96 -8.56 -6.36
C MET A 109 0.39 -9.29 -6.17
N GLY A 110 0.53 -10.14 -5.15
CA GLY A 110 1.81 -10.81 -4.83
C GLY A 110 2.90 -9.86 -4.32
N LEU A 111 2.53 -8.68 -3.82
CA LEU A 111 3.44 -7.66 -3.31
C LEU A 111 3.71 -7.79 -1.82
N LEU A 112 2.77 -8.36 -1.04
CA LEU A 112 2.87 -8.44 0.41
C LEU A 112 3.87 -9.52 0.85
N GLU A 113 4.70 -9.19 1.84
CA GLU A 113 5.58 -10.17 2.48
C GLU A 113 4.78 -11.30 3.13
N ARG A 114 5.19 -12.55 2.88
CA ARG A 114 4.62 -13.74 3.51
C ARG A 114 5.46 -14.16 4.71
N PRO A 115 4.88 -14.74 5.75
CA PRO A 115 5.64 -15.18 6.94
C PRO A 115 6.83 -16.10 6.60
N ASP A 116 6.69 -16.95 5.58
CA ASP A 116 7.74 -17.88 5.17
C ASP A 116 8.90 -17.19 4.42
N SER A 117 8.65 -16.05 3.78
CA SER A 117 9.68 -15.29 3.08
C SER A 117 10.65 -14.58 4.03
N GLU A 118 10.23 -14.29 5.26
CA GLU A 118 11.09 -13.71 6.31
C GLU A 118 12.27 -14.62 6.68
N ARG A 119 11.99 -15.92 6.82
CA ARG A 119 13.04 -16.92 7.14
C ARG A 119 14.06 -17.06 6.00
N ALA A 120 13.60 -16.96 4.75
CA ALA A 120 14.46 -17.05 3.58
C ALA A 120 15.32 -15.77 3.37
N ALA A 121 14.79 -14.59 3.69
CA ALA A 121 15.49 -13.32 3.58
C ALA A 121 16.63 -13.19 4.61
N ARG A 122 16.40 -13.62 5.87
CA ARG A 122 17.44 -13.65 6.93
C ARG A 122 18.66 -14.53 6.58
N ARG A 123 18.45 -15.60 5.80
CA ARG A 123 19.54 -16.50 5.37
C ARG A 123 20.46 -15.94 4.29
N ARG A 124 20.03 -14.89 3.56
CA ARG A 124 20.73 -14.42 2.35
C ARG A 124 21.49 -13.10 2.49
N GLY A 125 21.45 -12.44 3.66
CA GLY A 125 22.20 -11.19 3.92
C GLY A 125 21.88 -10.04 2.94
N ARG A 126 20.74 -10.09 2.24
CA ARG A 126 20.38 -9.09 1.22
C ARG A 126 19.71 -7.88 1.85
N VAL A 127 20.25 -6.71 1.59
CA VAL A 127 19.69 -5.41 1.98
C VAL A 127 18.43 -5.04 1.17
N ARG A 128 18.20 -5.71 0.03
CA ARG A 128 17.11 -5.37 -0.89
C ARG A 128 15.87 -6.19 -0.61
N GLU A 129 14.73 -5.50 -0.56
CA GLU A 129 13.45 -6.08 -0.18
C GLU A 129 12.66 -6.50 -1.42
N ARG A 130 12.21 -7.74 -1.46
CA ARG A 130 11.39 -8.28 -2.56
C ARG A 130 9.89 -8.12 -2.34
N PHE A 131 9.48 -7.80 -1.12
CA PHE A 131 8.08 -7.70 -0.73
C PHE A 131 7.84 -6.47 0.12
N VAL A 132 6.65 -5.91 0.00
CA VAL A 132 6.19 -4.79 0.81
C VAL A 132 5.83 -5.30 2.22
N ARG A 133 6.33 -4.65 3.23
CA ARG A 133 5.95 -4.86 4.64
C ARG A 133 5.03 -3.78 5.11
N THR A 134 4.02 -4.16 5.87
CA THR A 134 3.10 -3.26 6.55
C THR A 134 3.22 -3.47 8.06
N GLY A 135 3.20 -2.40 8.82
CA GLY A 135 3.21 -2.47 10.28
C GLY A 135 2.20 -1.51 10.90
N VAL A 136 1.47 -1.99 11.92
CA VAL A 136 0.53 -1.17 12.69
C VAL A 136 1.13 -0.91 14.06
N ARG A 137 1.27 0.35 14.44
CA ARG A 137 1.69 0.76 15.78
C ARG A 137 0.63 1.63 16.42
N THR A 138 0.07 1.13 17.50
CA THR A 138 -0.90 1.81 18.36
C THR A 138 -0.43 1.80 19.82
N GLY A 139 -1.22 2.39 20.71
CA GLY A 139 -0.97 2.30 22.15
C GLY A 139 -0.88 0.86 22.66
N ASP A 140 -1.66 -0.05 22.08
CA ASP A 140 -1.77 -1.46 22.48
C ASP A 140 -0.72 -2.38 21.84
N THR A 141 0.11 -1.86 20.93
CA THR A 141 1.15 -2.67 20.27
C THR A 141 2.18 -3.13 21.29
N PRO A 142 2.44 -4.46 21.43
CA PRO A 142 3.39 -5.02 22.39
C PRO A 142 4.80 -4.45 22.19
N LEU A 143 5.56 -4.34 23.30
CA LEU A 143 6.90 -3.76 23.28
C LEU A 143 7.85 -4.52 22.33
N GLU A 144 7.72 -5.82 22.25
CA GLU A 144 8.53 -6.66 21.38
C GLU A 144 8.27 -6.37 19.90
N GLU A 145 7.00 -6.23 19.50
CA GLU A 145 6.64 -5.82 18.14
C GLU A 145 7.16 -4.42 17.81
N ARG A 146 7.09 -3.48 18.77
CA ARG A 146 7.66 -2.14 18.58
C ARG A 146 9.18 -2.20 18.33
N ARG A 147 9.89 -3.05 19.06
CA ARG A 147 11.35 -3.26 18.86
C ARG A 147 11.65 -3.88 17.51
N LEU A 148 10.86 -4.87 17.08
CA LEU A 148 11.00 -5.49 15.76
C LEU A 148 10.76 -4.47 14.62
N MET A 149 9.75 -3.63 14.77
CA MET A 149 9.47 -2.55 13.80
C MET A 149 10.61 -1.52 13.72
N LEU A 150 11.31 -1.24 14.81
CA LEU A 150 12.48 -0.36 14.79
C LEU A 150 13.68 -1.04 14.16
N ALA A 151 13.91 -2.33 14.44
CA ALA A 151 15.03 -3.08 13.88
C ALA A 151 14.85 -3.38 12.37
N ARG A 152 13.60 -3.56 11.93
CA ARG A 152 13.23 -3.79 10.53
C ARG A 152 11.97 -2.98 10.19
N PRO A 153 12.12 -1.69 9.87
CA PRO A 153 10.99 -0.80 9.64
C PRO A 153 10.07 -1.28 8.51
N PRO A 154 8.73 -1.23 8.70
CA PRO A 154 7.79 -1.51 7.63
C PRO A 154 7.86 -0.43 6.55
N HIS A 155 7.57 -0.78 5.31
CA HIS A 155 7.49 0.17 4.19
C HIS A 155 6.24 1.05 4.29
N VAL A 156 5.14 0.49 4.81
CA VAL A 156 3.91 1.21 5.14
C VAL A 156 3.71 1.14 6.65
N TRP A 157 3.88 2.28 7.30
CA TRP A 157 3.69 2.42 8.74
C TRP A 157 2.30 3.01 9.01
N LEU A 158 1.50 2.27 9.77
CA LEU A 158 0.14 2.66 10.12
C LEU A 158 0.08 2.95 11.62
N THR A 159 -0.52 4.09 11.99
CA THR A 159 -0.57 4.52 13.39
C THR A 159 -1.78 5.40 13.67
N THR A 160 -2.01 5.68 14.95
CA THR A 160 -3.00 6.67 15.38
C THR A 160 -2.32 8.00 15.68
N PRO A 161 -3.08 9.13 15.68
CA PRO A 161 -2.53 10.45 16.04
C PRO A 161 -1.85 10.46 17.41
N GLU A 162 -2.45 9.79 18.40
CA GLU A 162 -1.94 9.71 19.77
C GLU A 162 -0.61 8.95 19.82
N SER A 163 -0.54 7.82 19.10
CA SER A 163 0.68 7.02 19.04
C SER A 163 1.79 7.72 18.28
N LEU A 164 1.45 8.49 17.25
CA LEU A 164 2.41 9.31 16.53
C LEU A 164 3.01 10.39 17.41
N ALA A 165 2.17 11.10 18.18
CA ALA A 165 2.63 12.14 19.11
C ALA A 165 3.62 11.62 20.16
N LEU A 166 3.52 10.34 20.53
CA LEU A 166 4.47 9.67 21.45
C LEU A 166 5.76 9.20 20.76
N MET A 167 5.84 9.27 19.45
CA MET A 167 7.03 8.86 18.67
C MET A 167 7.89 10.05 18.24
N LEU A 168 7.33 11.24 18.23
CA LEU A 168 8.01 12.50 17.89
C LEU A 168 8.67 13.12 19.10
#